data_42dbf507fa06e8fe73eb2fff5fa093d8
#
_entry.id   42dbf507fa06e8fe73eb2fff5fa093d8
#
_cell.length_a   1.000
_cell.length_b   1.000
_cell.length_c   1.000
_cell.angle_alpha   90.00
_cell.angle_beta   90.00
_cell.angle_gamma   90.00
#
_symmetry.space_group_name_H-M   'P 1'
#
loop_
_entity.id
_entity.type
_entity.pdbx_description
1 polymer ?
#
loop_
_entity_poly.entity_id
_entity_poly.type
_entity_poly.pdbx_seq_one_letter_code
_entity_poly.pdbx_strand_id
1 'polypeptide(L)'
;RRTTARLLFVTLFSYYFYYKSSGTYFFLLGLVTVCDFFIARLMAREAIPWLRKAWVVLSLFINLGLLCYFKYTNFLGETFASLTGGTFTTMDIFLPVGISFFTFQSLSYTIDVYRRQITPLTSLLDYAFYVSFFPQLVAGPIVRARDFIPQIRRPLFVSNEMFGRGIFLIVSGLFKKAVISDYISVNFVERIFDNPTLYSGVENLMGVYGYALQIYCDFSGYSDMAIGIALLLGFHFNINFDSPYKLSLIHISEPTRPLYISY
;
A
#
# COMPACT_ATOMS: atom_id res chain seq x y z
N ARG A 1 27.42 9.41 -8.23
CA ARG A 1 26.82 9.44 -9.58
C ARG A 1 26.07 8.13 -9.92
N ARG A 2 26.69 6.94 -9.78
CA ARG A 2 26.00 5.65 -10.10
C ARG A 2 24.75 5.41 -9.28
N THR A 3 24.76 5.71 -7.98
CA THR A 3 23.58 5.54 -7.09
C THR A 3 22.42 6.48 -7.51
N THR A 4 22.73 7.75 -7.81
CA THR A 4 21.68 8.71 -8.24
C THR A 4 21.08 8.33 -9.59
N ALA A 5 21.90 7.86 -10.55
CA ALA A 5 21.40 7.40 -11.85
C ALA A 5 20.48 6.18 -11.70
N ARG A 6 20.84 5.23 -10.83
CA ARG A 6 20.00 4.07 -10.50
C ARG A 6 18.66 4.49 -9.88
N LEU A 7 18.69 5.37 -8.87
CA LEU A 7 17.48 5.87 -8.22
C LEU A 7 16.57 6.57 -9.24
N LEU A 8 17.16 7.41 -10.09
CA LEU A 8 16.40 8.10 -11.15
C LEU A 8 15.76 7.08 -12.11
N PHE A 9 16.53 6.09 -12.57
CA PHE A 9 16.01 5.05 -13.46
C PHE A 9 14.85 4.28 -12.86
N VAL A 10 14.99 3.77 -11.62
CA VAL A 10 13.93 3.00 -10.96
C VAL A 10 12.72 3.89 -10.65
N THR A 11 12.92 5.16 -10.27
CA THR A 11 11.81 6.10 -10.06
C THR A 11 11.06 6.35 -11.37
N LEU A 12 11.75 6.64 -12.47
CA LEU A 12 11.11 6.83 -13.77
C LEU A 12 10.38 5.57 -14.24
N PHE A 13 10.98 4.40 -14.03
CA PHE A 13 10.32 3.12 -14.31
C PHE A 13 9.06 2.93 -13.46
N SER A 14 9.10 3.29 -12.18
CA SER A 14 7.95 3.22 -11.27
C SER A 14 6.81 4.14 -11.71
N TYR A 15 7.12 5.37 -12.12
CA TYR A 15 6.13 6.29 -12.67
C TYR A 15 5.58 5.81 -14.03
N TYR A 16 6.42 5.24 -14.89
CA TYR A 16 5.97 4.63 -16.14
C TYR A 16 5.06 3.42 -15.89
N PHE A 17 5.43 2.56 -14.93
CA PHE A 17 4.59 1.44 -14.52
C PHE A 17 3.23 1.92 -14.01
N TYR A 18 3.22 2.97 -13.19
CA TYR A 18 1.99 3.56 -12.69
C TYR A 18 1.15 4.23 -13.79
N TYR A 19 1.80 4.88 -14.75
CA TYR A 19 1.12 5.42 -15.94
C TYR A 19 0.42 4.30 -16.74
N LYS A 20 1.05 3.14 -16.89
CA LYS A 20 0.44 1.99 -17.58
C LYS A 20 -0.74 1.39 -16.83
N SER A 21 -0.74 1.42 -15.50
CA SER A 21 -1.83 0.88 -14.67
C SER A 21 -2.97 1.87 -14.40
N SER A 22 -2.71 3.16 -14.33
CA SER A 22 -3.69 4.19 -13.93
C SER A 22 -3.77 5.40 -14.90
N GLY A 23 -3.14 5.32 -16.06
CA GLY A 23 -3.20 6.40 -17.06
C GLY A 23 -2.65 7.74 -16.53
N THR A 24 -3.36 8.82 -16.79
CA THR A 24 -2.98 10.18 -16.43
C THR A 24 -2.90 10.44 -14.92
N TYR A 25 -3.43 9.53 -14.08
CA TYR A 25 -3.39 9.68 -12.62
C TYR A 25 -1.97 9.57 -12.01
N PHE A 26 -0.95 9.25 -12.83
CA PHE A 26 0.44 9.36 -12.38
C PHE A 26 0.83 10.80 -11.98
N PHE A 27 0.16 11.81 -12.53
CA PHE A 27 0.33 13.20 -12.08
C PHE A 27 -0.15 13.40 -10.64
N LEU A 28 -1.19 12.67 -10.21
CA LEU A 28 -1.67 12.73 -8.84
C LEU A 28 -0.63 12.19 -7.85
N LEU A 29 -0.01 11.06 -8.19
CA LEU A 29 1.11 10.50 -7.42
C LEU A 29 2.26 11.51 -7.33
N GLY A 30 2.60 12.17 -8.44
CA GLY A 30 3.60 13.23 -8.49
C GLY A 30 3.25 14.44 -7.62
N LEU A 31 1.99 14.91 -7.70
CA LEU A 31 1.50 16.03 -6.90
C LEU A 31 1.60 15.74 -5.39
N VAL A 32 1.07 14.59 -4.95
CA VAL A 32 1.15 14.16 -3.54
C VAL A 32 2.60 14.06 -3.08
N THR A 33 3.47 13.45 -3.90
CA THR A 33 4.90 13.34 -3.61
C THR A 33 5.55 14.71 -3.40
N VAL A 34 5.29 15.67 -4.27
CA VAL A 34 5.86 17.03 -4.16
C VAL A 34 5.30 17.76 -2.95
N CYS A 35 3.97 17.72 -2.74
CA CYS A 35 3.32 18.38 -1.62
C CYS A 35 3.86 17.88 -0.27
N ASP A 36 3.85 16.57 -0.04
CA ASP A 36 4.28 15.99 1.24
C ASP A 36 5.78 16.17 1.49
N PHE A 37 6.61 16.13 0.44
CA PHE A 37 8.02 16.44 0.57
C PHE A 37 8.25 17.85 1.12
N PHE A 38 7.58 18.88 0.55
CA PHE A 38 7.73 20.24 1.02
C PHE A 38 7.10 20.46 2.39
N ILE A 39 5.91 19.90 2.64
CA ILE A 39 5.24 19.97 3.92
C ILE A 39 6.15 19.40 5.02
N ALA A 40 6.71 18.21 4.84
CA ALA A 40 7.60 17.60 5.83
C ALA A 40 8.85 18.45 6.12
N ARG A 41 9.42 19.08 5.08
CA ARG A 41 10.60 19.96 5.25
C ARG A 41 10.25 21.26 5.95
N LEU A 42 9.13 21.89 5.62
CA LEU A 42 8.68 23.13 6.27
C LEU A 42 8.33 22.84 7.74
N MET A 43 7.56 21.78 7.98
CA MET A 43 7.20 21.33 9.32
C MET A 43 8.42 21.08 10.21
N ALA A 44 9.48 20.47 9.66
CA ALA A 44 10.68 20.16 10.46
C ALA A 44 11.51 21.41 10.82
N ARG A 45 11.40 22.49 10.04
CA ARG A 45 12.05 23.78 10.33
C ARG A 45 11.26 24.64 11.30
N GLU A 46 9.99 24.32 11.48
CA GLU A 46 9.08 25.13 12.29
C GLU A 46 9.35 24.93 13.79
N ALA A 47 9.55 26.01 14.52
CA ALA A 47 9.77 25.99 15.96
C ALA A 47 8.45 26.03 16.75
N ILE A 48 7.40 26.62 16.17
CA ILE A 48 6.12 26.85 16.83
C ILE A 48 5.27 25.59 16.78
N PRO A 49 4.89 24.99 17.93
CA PRO A 49 4.20 23.71 17.96
C PRO A 49 2.86 23.67 17.22
N TRP A 50 2.08 24.76 17.29
CA TRP A 50 0.79 24.80 16.61
C TRP A 50 0.92 24.86 15.07
N LEU A 51 1.92 25.56 14.54
CA LEU A 51 2.23 25.58 13.11
C LEU A 51 2.71 24.23 12.60
N ARG A 52 3.53 23.53 13.41
CA ARG A 52 3.90 22.15 13.09
C ARG A 52 2.70 21.25 12.98
N LYS A 53 1.72 21.38 13.89
CA LYS A 53 0.47 20.63 13.85
C LYS A 53 -0.37 21.01 12.62
N ALA A 54 -0.40 22.31 12.25
CA ALA A 54 -1.10 22.78 11.05
C ALA A 54 -0.55 22.15 9.76
N TRP A 55 0.78 21.97 9.66
CA TRP A 55 1.39 21.26 8.51
C TRP A 55 0.98 19.80 8.42
N VAL A 56 0.87 19.09 9.57
CA VAL A 56 0.35 17.71 9.58
C VAL A 56 -1.11 17.68 9.12
N VAL A 57 -1.94 18.59 9.63
CA VAL A 57 -3.36 18.69 9.25
C VAL A 57 -3.49 18.98 7.75
N LEU A 58 -2.64 19.83 7.19
CA LEU A 58 -2.62 20.12 5.76
C LEU A 58 -2.27 18.85 4.93
N SER A 59 -1.25 18.09 5.34
CA SER A 59 -0.90 16.82 4.68
C SER A 59 -2.05 15.82 4.77
N LEU A 60 -2.66 15.67 5.97
CA LEU A 60 -3.85 14.83 6.15
C LEU A 60 -5.00 15.26 5.25
N PHE A 61 -5.28 16.56 5.17
CA PHE A 61 -6.35 17.10 4.33
C PHE A 61 -6.12 16.81 2.86
N ILE A 62 -4.89 17.02 2.34
CA ILE A 62 -4.56 16.71 0.94
C ILE A 62 -4.72 15.21 0.69
N ASN A 63 -4.06 14.37 1.47
CA ASN A 63 -4.02 12.93 1.25
C ASN A 63 -5.38 12.25 1.45
N LEU A 64 -6.03 12.50 2.59
CA LEU A 64 -7.34 11.92 2.88
C LEU A 64 -8.45 12.56 2.04
N GLY A 65 -8.32 13.86 1.71
CA GLY A 65 -9.26 14.54 0.81
C GLY A 65 -9.25 13.91 -0.58
N LEU A 66 -8.08 13.64 -1.14
CA LEU A 66 -7.95 12.91 -2.41
C LEU A 66 -8.51 11.49 -2.30
N LEU A 67 -8.19 10.78 -1.23
CA LEU A 67 -8.73 9.44 -0.99
C LEU A 67 -10.26 9.45 -0.86
N CYS A 68 -10.81 10.42 -0.13
CA CYS A 68 -12.26 10.61 0.01
C CYS A 68 -12.90 10.91 -1.35
N TYR A 69 -12.31 11.81 -2.14
CA TYR A 69 -12.83 12.14 -3.45
C TYR A 69 -12.90 10.93 -4.38
N PHE A 70 -11.81 10.19 -4.54
CA PHE A 70 -11.76 9.09 -5.50
C PHE A 70 -12.49 7.82 -5.03
N LYS A 71 -12.47 7.54 -3.74
CA LYS A 71 -12.97 6.26 -3.21
C LYS A 71 -14.35 6.36 -2.56
N TYR A 72 -14.66 7.49 -1.92
CA TYR A 72 -15.83 7.59 -1.05
C TYR A 72 -16.87 8.60 -1.49
N THR A 73 -16.69 9.34 -2.60
CA THR A 73 -17.68 10.35 -3.07
C THR A 73 -19.05 9.75 -3.29
N ASN A 74 -19.17 8.65 -4.04
CA ASN A 74 -20.44 8.03 -4.32
C ASN A 74 -21.08 7.49 -3.03
N PHE A 75 -20.32 6.78 -2.22
CA PHE A 75 -20.80 6.26 -0.94
C PHE A 75 -21.31 7.36 -0.01
N LEU A 76 -20.56 8.45 0.15
CA LEU A 76 -20.97 9.58 0.99
C LEU A 76 -22.17 10.32 0.40
N GLY A 77 -22.22 10.49 -0.93
CA GLY A 77 -23.33 11.13 -1.62
C GLY A 77 -24.63 10.34 -1.49
N GLU A 78 -24.58 9.04 -1.70
CA GLU A 78 -25.73 8.14 -1.52
C GLU A 78 -26.21 8.10 -0.07
N THR A 79 -25.28 8.00 0.88
CA THR A 79 -25.60 8.01 2.32
C THR A 79 -26.26 9.34 2.72
N PHE A 80 -25.72 10.47 2.28
CA PHE A 80 -26.29 11.78 2.57
C PHE A 80 -27.67 11.95 1.94
N ALA A 81 -27.85 11.55 0.69
CA ALA A 81 -29.15 11.59 0.00
C ALA A 81 -30.19 10.71 0.72
N SER A 82 -29.81 9.52 1.15
CA SER A 82 -30.67 8.62 1.93
C SER A 82 -31.12 9.24 3.27
N LEU A 83 -30.22 9.94 3.95
CA LEU A 83 -30.53 10.58 5.25
C LEU A 83 -31.40 11.85 5.11
N THR A 84 -31.24 12.59 4.00
CA THR A 84 -31.96 13.84 3.78
C THR A 84 -33.22 13.70 2.94
N GLY A 85 -33.52 12.48 2.43
CA GLY A 85 -34.64 12.23 1.51
C GLY A 85 -34.40 12.80 0.11
N GLY A 86 -33.16 13.17 -0.22
CA GLY A 86 -32.78 13.68 -1.53
C GLY A 86 -32.44 12.57 -2.53
N THR A 87 -32.09 12.97 -3.76
CA THR A 87 -31.57 12.08 -4.79
C THR A 87 -30.11 12.40 -5.07
N PHE A 88 -29.27 11.38 -5.21
CA PHE A 88 -27.89 11.52 -5.62
C PHE A 88 -27.66 10.71 -6.90
N THR A 89 -27.04 11.34 -7.90
CA THR A 89 -26.62 10.65 -9.12
C THR A 89 -25.19 10.19 -8.97
N THR A 90 -24.95 8.90 -9.07
CA THR A 90 -23.60 8.32 -9.00
C THR A 90 -22.70 8.92 -10.07
N MET A 91 -21.49 9.30 -9.67
CA MET A 91 -20.47 9.83 -10.57
C MET A 91 -19.59 8.70 -11.07
N ASP A 92 -19.25 8.74 -12.36
CA ASP A 92 -18.25 7.82 -12.94
C ASP A 92 -16.83 8.30 -12.58
N ILE A 93 -16.39 7.97 -11.38
CA ILE A 93 -15.07 8.34 -10.87
C ILE A 93 -14.15 7.14 -10.98
N PHE A 94 -13.17 7.20 -11.90
CA PHE A 94 -12.15 6.18 -11.99
C PHE A 94 -11.28 6.18 -10.73
N LEU A 95 -11.19 5.05 -10.03
CA LEU A 95 -10.36 4.87 -8.85
C LEU A 95 -8.91 4.57 -9.26
N PRO A 96 -7.94 5.48 -9.01
CA PRO A 96 -6.54 5.23 -9.33
C PRO A 96 -6.01 4.04 -8.53
N VAL A 97 -5.35 3.12 -9.22
CA VAL A 97 -4.78 1.92 -8.59
C VAL A 97 -3.77 2.30 -7.51
N GLY A 98 -3.86 1.67 -6.34
CA GLY A 98 -2.93 1.91 -5.24
C GLY A 98 -3.07 3.26 -4.52
N ILE A 99 -4.12 4.06 -4.79
CA ILE A 99 -4.30 5.37 -4.13
C ILE A 99 -4.26 5.27 -2.60
N SER A 100 -4.87 4.25 -2.02
CA SER A 100 -4.84 4.04 -0.57
C SER A 100 -3.43 3.74 -0.07
N PHE A 101 -2.65 2.95 -0.82
CA PHE A 101 -1.30 2.54 -0.42
C PHE A 101 -0.33 3.71 -0.41
N PHE A 102 -0.22 4.47 -1.49
CA PHE A 102 0.69 5.61 -1.51
C PHE A 102 0.24 6.75 -0.58
N THR A 103 -1.07 6.93 -0.38
CA THR A 103 -1.62 7.89 0.59
C THR A 103 -1.15 7.53 2.01
N PHE A 104 -1.37 6.29 2.46
CA PHE A 104 -0.94 5.88 3.80
C PHE A 104 0.58 5.86 3.95
N GLN A 105 1.31 5.55 2.90
CA GLN A 105 2.76 5.59 2.91
C GLN A 105 3.29 7.02 3.06
N SER A 106 2.76 7.98 2.29
CA SER A 106 3.07 9.41 2.44
C SER A 106 2.73 9.94 3.82
N LEU A 107 1.53 9.60 4.33
CA LEU A 107 1.10 10.01 5.66
C LEU A 107 1.99 9.42 6.76
N SER A 108 2.39 8.15 6.64
CA SER A 108 3.29 7.54 7.62
C SER A 108 4.62 8.30 7.72
N TYR A 109 5.19 8.71 6.57
CA TYR A 109 6.40 9.52 6.54
C TYR A 109 6.19 10.88 7.21
N THR A 110 5.13 11.60 6.87
CA THR A 110 4.83 12.92 7.43
C THR A 110 4.62 12.85 8.95
N ILE A 111 3.93 11.81 9.43
CA ILE A 111 3.72 11.58 10.86
C ILE A 111 5.03 11.23 11.56
N ASP A 112 5.90 10.40 10.97
CA ASP A 112 7.21 10.03 11.55
C ASP A 112 8.13 11.26 11.65
N VAL A 113 8.12 12.16 10.66
CA VAL A 113 8.83 13.45 10.72
C VAL A 113 8.24 14.36 11.82
N TYR A 114 6.91 14.43 11.94
CA TYR A 114 6.26 15.19 12.99
C TYR A 114 6.64 14.69 14.39
N ARG A 115 6.67 13.38 14.57
CA ARG A 115 7.09 12.72 15.82
C ARG A 115 8.59 12.77 16.06
N ARG A 116 9.36 13.33 15.15
CA ARG A 116 10.83 13.38 15.18
C ARG A 116 11.50 12.01 15.23
N GLN A 117 10.83 10.98 14.72
CA GLN A 117 11.39 9.64 14.62
C GLN A 117 12.36 9.52 13.45
N ILE A 118 12.17 10.34 12.41
CA ILE A 118 13.06 10.46 11.25
C ILE A 118 13.32 11.92 10.94
N THR A 119 14.50 12.20 10.37
CA THR A 119 14.80 13.52 9.79
C THR A 119 14.21 13.61 8.39
N PRO A 120 13.66 14.79 7.99
CA PRO A 120 13.09 14.95 6.66
C PRO A 120 14.15 14.77 5.58
N LEU A 121 13.78 14.10 4.50
CA LEU A 121 14.64 13.93 3.35
C LEU A 121 15.00 15.28 2.71
N THR A 122 16.24 15.42 2.32
CA THR A 122 16.73 16.61 1.62
C THR A 122 16.57 16.53 0.10
N SER A 123 16.50 15.30 -0.43
CA SER A 123 16.39 15.01 -1.86
C SER A 123 14.96 14.63 -2.22
N LEU A 124 14.36 15.38 -3.15
CA LEU A 124 13.04 15.03 -3.70
C LEU A 124 13.08 13.67 -4.43
N LEU A 125 14.20 13.35 -5.08
CA LEU A 125 14.36 12.07 -5.76
C LEU A 125 14.27 10.89 -4.78
N ASP A 126 14.89 10.99 -3.59
CA ASP A 126 14.85 9.93 -2.59
C ASP A 126 13.43 9.74 -2.03
N TYR A 127 12.71 10.84 -1.85
CA TYR A 127 11.31 10.79 -1.42
C TYR A 127 10.40 10.25 -2.51
N ALA A 128 10.56 10.71 -3.75
CA ALA A 128 9.83 10.18 -4.90
C ALA A 128 10.07 8.67 -5.08
N PHE A 129 11.32 8.24 -4.95
CA PHE A 129 11.66 6.81 -4.95
C PHE A 129 10.94 6.05 -3.84
N TYR A 130 10.95 6.57 -2.60
CA TYR A 130 10.29 5.95 -1.46
C TYR A 130 8.78 5.75 -1.69
N VAL A 131 8.09 6.79 -2.17
CA VAL A 131 6.62 6.74 -2.36
C VAL A 131 6.23 5.94 -3.59
N SER A 132 6.99 6.06 -4.70
CA SER A 132 6.62 5.47 -5.98
C SER A 132 7.23 4.10 -6.26
N PHE A 133 8.00 3.52 -5.35
CA PHE A 133 8.69 2.25 -5.60
C PHE A 133 7.74 1.15 -6.06
N PHE A 134 7.84 0.75 -7.34
CA PHE A 134 6.83 -0.01 -8.06
C PHE A 134 6.43 -1.35 -7.40
N PRO A 135 7.32 -2.11 -6.71
CA PRO A 135 6.89 -3.36 -6.10
C PRO A 135 5.85 -3.20 -5.00
N GLN A 136 5.90 -2.08 -4.26
CA GLN A 136 4.96 -1.81 -3.16
C GLN A 136 3.78 -0.91 -3.54
N LEU A 137 3.86 -0.21 -4.69
CA LEU A 137 2.98 0.91 -5.03
C LEU A 137 1.50 0.53 -5.17
N VAL A 138 1.19 -0.67 -5.64
CA VAL A 138 -0.18 -1.10 -5.95
C VAL A 138 -0.85 -1.80 -4.77
N ALA A 139 -0.25 -2.84 -4.24
CA ALA A 139 -0.78 -3.65 -3.12
C ALA A 139 0.35 -4.34 -2.33
N GLY A 140 1.57 -3.80 -2.39
CA GLY A 140 2.72 -4.34 -1.66
C GLY A 140 2.66 -4.10 -0.16
N PRO A 141 3.65 -4.59 0.60
CA PRO A 141 3.73 -4.31 2.02
C PRO A 141 3.90 -2.80 2.26
N ILE A 142 3.21 -2.26 3.25
CA ILE A 142 3.40 -0.86 3.67
C ILE A 142 4.68 -0.79 4.48
N VAL A 143 5.78 -0.43 3.80
CA VAL A 143 7.10 -0.33 4.44
C VAL A 143 7.25 1.04 5.10
N ARG A 144 7.59 1.06 6.38
CA ARG A 144 7.78 2.31 7.11
C ARG A 144 8.99 3.08 6.59
N ALA A 145 8.87 4.39 6.58
CA ALA A 145 9.91 5.30 6.12
C ALA A 145 11.26 5.06 6.85
N ARG A 146 11.21 4.84 8.15
CA ARG A 146 12.39 4.56 8.99
C ARG A 146 13.17 3.31 8.58
N ASP A 147 12.50 2.31 7.99
CA ASP A 147 13.09 1.03 7.62
C ASP A 147 13.59 1.02 6.17
N PHE A 148 12.92 1.75 5.28
CA PHE A 148 13.24 1.78 3.85
C PHE A 148 14.22 2.90 3.45
N ILE A 149 14.01 4.12 3.95
CA ILE A 149 14.82 5.29 3.57
C ILE A 149 16.33 5.06 3.78
N PRO A 150 16.81 4.45 4.90
CA PRO A 150 18.22 4.19 5.07
C PRO A 150 18.83 3.26 4.03
N GLN A 151 18.02 2.42 3.38
CA GLN A 151 18.50 1.47 2.36
C GLN A 151 18.69 2.12 0.99
N ILE A 152 17.97 3.24 0.70
CA ILE A 152 17.89 3.84 -0.64
C ILE A 152 19.28 4.21 -1.19
N ARG A 153 20.14 4.77 -0.34
CA ARG A 153 21.49 5.22 -0.75
C ARG A 153 22.61 4.26 -0.43
N ARG A 154 22.32 3.11 0.20
CA ARG A 154 23.33 2.09 0.45
C ARG A 154 23.81 1.45 -0.86
N PRO A 155 25.06 0.98 -0.91
CA PRO A 155 25.49 0.11 -2.00
C PRO A 155 24.61 -1.12 -2.06
N LEU A 156 24.08 -1.43 -3.23
CA LEU A 156 23.28 -2.64 -3.40
C LEU A 156 24.22 -3.84 -3.54
N PHE A 157 23.92 -4.84 -2.76
CA PHE A 157 24.53 -6.15 -2.85
C PHE A 157 23.42 -7.19 -2.83
N VAL A 158 23.41 -8.07 -3.81
CA VAL A 158 22.46 -9.19 -3.88
C VAL A 158 23.28 -10.46 -3.72
N SER A 159 23.14 -11.12 -2.58
CA SER A 159 23.76 -12.42 -2.35
C SER A 159 23.00 -13.53 -3.10
N ASN A 160 23.65 -14.68 -3.31
CA ASN A 160 22.98 -15.84 -3.90
C ASN A 160 21.77 -16.29 -3.07
N GLU A 161 21.83 -16.15 -1.76
CA GLU A 161 20.71 -16.44 -0.85
C GLU A 161 19.54 -15.47 -1.08
N MET A 162 19.82 -14.16 -1.14
CA MET A 162 18.80 -13.16 -1.47
C MET A 162 18.16 -13.41 -2.83
N PHE A 163 18.98 -13.78 -3.82
CA PHE A 163 18.48 -14.11 -5.15
C PHE A 163 17.57 -15.33 -5.12
N GLY A 164 18.01 -16.45 -4.52
CA GLY A 164 17.19 -17.65 -4.39
C GLY A 164 15.91 -17.43 -3.62
N ARG A 165 15.98 -16.73 -2.48
CA ARG A 165 14.79 -16.36 -1.70
C ARG A 165 13.85 -15.42 -2.46
N GLY A 166 14.40 -14.45 -3.20
CA GLY A 166 13.61 -13.54 -4.04
C GLY A 166 12.82 -14.28 -5.11
N ILE A 167 13.45 -15.18 -5.85
CA ILE A 167 12.77 -16.02 -6.85
C ILE A 167 11.72 -16.91 -6.20
N PHE A 168 12.03 -17.56 -5.07
CA PHE A 168 11.08 -18.41 -4.36
C PHE A 168 9.82 -17.63 -3.94
N LEU A 169 9.98 -16.42 -3.40
CA LEU A 169 8.86 -15.56 -3.00
C LEU A 169 8.03 -15.12 -4.21
N ILE A 170 8.65 -14.78 -5.34
CA ILE A 170 7.93 -14.42 -6.56
C ILE A 170 7.10 -15.59 -7.07
N VAL A 171 7.67 -16.78 -7.18
CA VAL A 171 6.97 -17.97 -7.67
C VAL A 171 5.86 -18.40 -6.70
N SER A 172 6.15 -18.42 -5.41
CA SER A 172 5.18 -18.74 -4.36
C SER A 172 4.01 -17.73 -4.33
N GLY A 173 4.32 -16.43 -4.44
CA GLY A 173 3.32 -15.37 -4.51
C GLY A 173 2.46 -15.47 -5.76
N LEU A 174 3.06 -15.73 -6.91
CA LEU A 174 2.34 -15.95 -8.17
C LEU A 174 1.41 -17.16 -8.09
N PHE A 175 1.88 -18.26 -7.47
CA PHE A 175 1.05 -19.45 -7.24
C PHE A 175 -0.16 -19.12 -6.35
N LYS A 176 0.04 -18.42 -5.23
CA LYS A 176 -1.07 -17.98 -4.36
C LYS A 176 -2.07 -17.12 -5.11
N LYS A 177 -1.59 -16.16 -5.91
CA LYS A 177 -2.45 -15.23 -6.65
C LYS A 177 -3.18 -15.92 -7.79
N ALA A 178 -2.45 -16.51 -8.75
CA ALA A 178 -3.04 -17.00 -9.99
C ALA A 178 -3.71 -18.37 -9.83
N VAL A 179 -3.14 -19.27 -9.03
CA VAL A 179 -3.65 -20.65 -8.94
C VAL A 179 -4.66 -20.79 -7.80
N ILE A 180 -4.45 -20.15 -6.64
CA ILE A 180 -5.39 -20.30 -5.53
C ILE A 180 -6.47 -19.22 -5.59
N SER A 181 -6.07 -17.93 -5.51
CA SER A 181 -7.01 -16.82 -5.38
C SER A 181 -7.91 -16.67 -6.60
N ASP A 182 -7.33 -16.49 -7.79
CA ASP A 182 -8.10 -16.22 -9.01
C ASP A 182 -8.95 -17.44 -9.42
N TYR A 183 -8.41 -18.65 -9.25
CA TYR A 183 -9.17 -19.86 -9.56
C TYR A 183 -10.39 -20.06 -8.64
N ILE A 184 -10.22 -19.85 -7.34
CA ILE A 184 -11.33 -19.95 -6.36
C ILE A 184 -12.36 -18.84 -6.61
N SER A 185 -11.91 -17.63 -6.92
CA SER A 185 -12.77 -16.49 -7.26
C SER A 185 -13.75 -16.86 -8.37
N VAL A 186 -13.21 -17.13 -9.55
CA VAL A 186 -14.01 -17.31 -10.77
C VAL A 186 -14.83 -18.61 -10.75
N ASN A 187 -14.28 -19.70 -10.21
CA ASN A 187 -14.93 -21.01 -10.30
C ASN A 187 -15.88 -21.33 -9.16
N PHE A 188 -15.76 -20.61 -8.03
CA PHE A 188 -16.53 -20.96 -6.85
C PHE A 188 -17.20 -19.73 -6.20
N VAL A 189 -16.42 -18.74 -5.77
CA VAL A 189 -16.93 -17.64 -4.95
C VAL A 189 -17.91 -16.75 -5.72
N GLU A 190 -17.51 -16.27 -6.89
CA GLU A 190 -18.34 -15.38 -7.72
C GLU A 190 -19.66 -16.05 -8.11
N ARG A 191 -19.63 -17.32 -8.47
CA ARG A 191 -20.84 -18.07 -8.84
C ARG A 191 -21.86 -18.15 -7.72
N ILE A 192 -21.39 -18.35 -6.48
CA ILE A 192 -22.27 -18.42 -5.31
C ILE A 192 -22.80 -17.04 -4.96
N PHE A 193 -21.95 -16.00 -4.98
CA PHE A 193 -22.34 -14.66 -4.57
C PHE A 193 -23.23 -13.96 -5.58
N ASP A 194 -23.09 -14.27 -6.87
CA ASP A 194 -23.96 -13.72 -7.91
C ASP A 194 -25.39 -14.27 -7.81
N ASN A 195 -25.55 -15.54 -7.40
CA ASN A 195 -26.86 -16.18 -7.33
C ASN A 195 -27.00 -17.05 -6.06
N PRO A 196 -26.99 -16.47 -4.85
CA PRO A 196 -26.95 -17.24 -3.59
C PRO A 196 -28.19 -18.10 -3.36
N THR A 197 -29.32 -17.76 -4.00
CA THR A 197 -30.58 -18.52 -3.90
C THR A 197 -30.57 -19.86 -4.65
N LEU A 198 -29.62 -20.05 -5.58
CA LEU A 198 -29.46 -21.32 -6.33
C LEU A 198 -28.66 -22.36 -5.54
N TYR A 199 -28.05 -21.98 -4.44
CA TYR A 199 -27.15 -22.82 -3.65
C TYR A 199 -27.74 -23.11 -2.27
N SER A 200 -27.41 -24.27 -1.72
CA SER A 200 -27.79 -24.64 -0.36
C SER A 200 -27.10 -23.76 0.69
N GLY A 201 -27.62 -23.73 1.92
CA GLY A 201 -27.00 -22.97 3.01
C GLY A 201 -25.55 -23.39 3.30
N VAL A 202 -25.21 -24.66 3.12
CA VAL A 202 -23.84 -25.17 3.30
C VAL A 202 -22.92 -24.64 2.20
N GLU A 203 -23.37 -24.64 0.95
CA GLU A 203 -22.59 -24.12 -0.18
C GLU A 203 -22.36 -22.60 -0.03
N ASN A 204 -23.38 -21.85 0.39
CA ASN A 204 -23.23 -20.43 0.70
C ASN A 204 -22.21 -20.17 1.81
N LEU A 205 -22.23 -20.99 2.89
CA LEU A 205 -21.24 -20.92 3.96
C LEU A 205 -19.84 -21.22 3.45
N MET A 206 -19.67 -22.24 2.60
CA MET A 206 -18.39 -22.56 1.96
C MET A 206 -17.94 -21.45 1.03
N GLY A 207 -18.86 -20.74 0.36
CA GLY A 207 -18.59 -19.54 -0.42
C GLY A 207 -17.95 -18.41 0.41
N VAL A 208 -18.45 -18.19 1.64
CA VAL A 208 -17.85 -17.21 2.58
C VAL A 208 -16.43 -17.60 3.00
N TYR A 209 -16.19 -18.89 3.33
CA TYR A 209 -14.82 -19.35 3.63
C TYR A 209 -13.91 -19.29 2.41
N GLY A 210 -14.43 -19.63 1.22
CA GLY A 210 -13.71 -19.50 -0.05
C GLY A 210 -13.30 -18.04 -0.32
N TYR A 211 -14.19 -17.10 -0.06
CA TYR A 211 -13.91 -15.66 -0.18
C TYR A 211 -12.83 -15.19 0.81
N ALA A 212 -12.88 -15.64 2.06
CA ALA A 212 -11.84 -15.32 3.02
C ALA A 212 -10.45 -15.84 2.58
N LEU A 213 -10.40 -17.08 2.05
CA LEU A 213 -9.17 -17.66 1.50
C LEU A 213 -8.70 -16.91 0.24
N GLN A 214 -9.62 -16.54 -0.63
CA GLN A 214 -9.35 -15.74 -1.84
C GLN A 214 -8.67 -14.42 -1.48
N ILE A 215 -9.27 -13.60 -0.58
CA ILE A 215 -8.69 -12.32 -0.16
C ILE A 215 -7.31 -12.50 0.45
N TYR A 216 -7.14 -13.50 1.30
CA TYR A 216 -5.85 -13.80 1.91
C TYR A 216 -4.79 -14.16 0.88
N CYS A 217 -5.10 -15.08 -0.04
CA CYS A 217 -4.15 -15.53 -1.05
C CYS A 217 -3.84 -14.43 -2.08
N ASP A 218 -4.83 -13.61 -2.42
CA ASP A 218 -4.65 -12.45 -3.30
C ASP A 218 -3.63 -11.47 -2.72
N PHE A 219 -3.88 -11.01 -1.50
CA PHE A 219 -3.05 -9.98 -0.89
C PHE A 219 -1.70 -10.52 -0.40
N SER A 220 -1.65 -11.72 0.17
CA SER A 220 -0.38 -12.33 0.59
C SER A 220 0.48 -12.71 -0.61
N GLY A 221 -0.13 -13.19 -1.69
CA GLY A 221 0.58 -13.51 -2.93
C GLY A 221 1.22 -12.27 -3.56
N TYR A 222 0.47 -11.17 -3.64
CA TYR A 222 1.02 -9.90 -4.14
C TYR A 222 2.15 -9.39 -3.24
N SER A 223 1.98 -9.44 -1.91
CA SER A 223 3.02 -9.02 -0.96
C SER A 223 4.29 -9.85 -1.09
N ASP A 224 4.18 -11.17 -1.24
CA ASP A 224 5.34 -12.04 -1.43
C ASP A 224 6.09 -11.72 -2.73
N MET A 225 5.37 -11.50 -3.84
CA MET A 225 5.98 -11.06 -5.10
C MET A 225 6.69 -9.73 -4.93
N ALA A 226 6.08 -8.77 -4.25
CA ALA A 226 6.68 -7.45 -4.02
C ALA A 226 7.96 -7.53 -3.18
N ILE A 227 7.97 -8.34 -2.11
CA ILE A 227 9.15 -8.60 -1.28
C ILE A 227 10.24 -9.29 -2.12
N GLY A 228 9.85 -10.30 -2.90
CA GLY A 228 10.78 -11.01 -3.77
C GLY A 228 11.46 -10.12 -4.79
N ILE A 229 10.71 -9.24 -5.48
CA ILE A 229 11.24 -8.26 -6.42
C ILE A 229 12.15 -7.26 -5.70
N ALA A 230 11.75 -6.77 -4.51
CA ALA A 230 12.58 -5.87 -3.72
C ALA A 230 13.94 -6.52 -3.36
N LEU A 231 13.94 -7.80 -2.96
CA LEU A 231 15.17 -8.56 -2.69
C LEU A 231 16.08 -8.67 -3.91
N LEU A 232 15.52 -8.92 -5.11
CA LEU A 232 16.30 -8.95 -6.35
C LEU A 232 16.90 -7.59 -6.72
N LEU A 233 16.26 -6.50 -6.26
CA LEU A 233 16.75 -5.13 -6.41
C LEU A 233 17.71 -4.72 -5.27
N GLY A 234 17.99 -5.62 -4.31
CA GLY A 234 18.87 -5.38 -3.17
C GLY A 234 18.24 -4.63 -2.00
N PHE A 235 16.91 -4.58 -1.92
CA PHE A 235 16.17 -3.98 -0.82
C PHE A 235 15.53 -5.05 0.07
N HIS A 236 15.56 -4.84 1.38
CA HIS A 236 14.95 -5.72 2.35
C HIS A 236 13.60 -5.15 2.82
N PHE A 237 12.54 -5.92 2.63
CA PHE A 237 11.22 -5.64 3.18
C PHE A 237 10.88 -6.70 4.23
N ASN A 238 10.17 -6.28 5.28
CA ASN A 238 9.66 -7.19 6.29
C ASN A 238 8.55 -8.06 5.71
N ILE A 239 8.45 -9.30 6.22
CA ILE A 239 7.33 -10.20 5.87
C ILE A 239 6.04 -9.55 6.34
N ASN A 240 5.07 -9.45 5.44
CA ASN A 240 3.78 -8.81 5.72
C ASN A 240 2.76 -9.79 6.33
N PHE A 241 2.81 -11.05 5.92
CA PHE A 241 1.89 -12.08 6.37
C PHE A 241 2.64 -13.26 6.98
N ASP A 242 2.46 -13.47 8.28
CA ASP A 242 2.96 -14.63 9.01
C ASP A 242 1.78 -15.39 9.61
N SER A 243 1.15 -16.24 8.78
CA SER A 243 0.10 -17.18 9.20
C SER A 243 -1.02 -16.55 10.06
N PRO A 244 -1.69 -15.45 9.63
CA PRO A 244 -2.63 -14.69 10.47
C PRO A 244 -3.77 -15.54 11.02
N TYR A 245 -4.23 -16.57 10.32
CA TYR A 245 -5.30 -17.45 10.78
C TYR A 245 -4.88 -18.44 11.88
N LYS A 246 -3.57 -18.51 12.21
CA LYS A 246 -3.07 -19.27 13.36
C LYS A 246 -3.02 -18.43 14.64
N LEU A 247 -3.28 -17.11 14.56
CA LEU A 247 -3.28 -16.23 15.71
C LEU A 247 -4.50 -16.52 16.60
N SER A 248 -4.26 -16.76 17.89
CA SER A 248 -5.32 -16.93 18.87
C SER A 248 -5.91 -15.57 19.29
N LEU A 249 -7.10 -15.58 19.89
CA LEU A 249 -7.75 -14.41 20.48
C LEU A 249 -6.87 -13.66 21.51
N ILE A 250 -5.97 -14.39 22.20
CA ILE A 250 -5.00 -13.79 23.14
C ILE A 250 -4.07 -12.80 22.43
N HIS A 251 -3.63 -13.12 21.20
CA HIS A 251 -2.77 -12.23 20.40
C HIS A 251 -3.52 -10.98 19.92
N ILE A 252 -4.84 -11.04 19.85
CA ILE A 252 -5.69 -9.91 19.48
C ILE A 252 -6.00 -9.03 20.70
N SER A 253 -6.13 -9.64 21.90
CA SER A 253 -6.48 -8.96 23.15
C SER A 253 -5.31 -8.31 23.86
N GLU A 254 -4.07 -8.60 23.49
CA GLU A 254 -2.86 -7.95 24.03
C GLU A 254 -2.19 -7.01 22.98
N PRO A 255 -2.81 -5.87 22.63
CA PRO A 255 -2.25 -4.94 21.64
C PRO A 255 -0.97 -4.22 22.13
N THR A 256 -0.63 -4.37 23.42
CA THR A 256 0.55 -3.74 24.05
C THR A 256 1.80 -4.61 23.99
N ARG A 257 1.67 -5.89 23.68
CA ARG A 257 2.85 -6.71 23.45
C ARG A 257 3.44 -6.31 22.11
N PRO A 258 4.63 -5.69 22.06
CA PRO A 258 5.27 -5.44 20.78
C PRO A 258 5.37 -6.81 20.12
N LEU A 259 4.77 -6.94 18.94
CA LEU A 259 5.06 -8.04 18.05
C LEU A 259 6.54 -7.91 17.71
N TYR A 260 7.39 -8.46 18.58
CA TYR A 260 8.73 -8.84 18.21
C TYR A 260 8.56 -9.94 17.18
N ILE A 261 8.33 -9.55 15.94
CA ILE A 261 8.69 -10.38 14.82
C ILE A 261 10.20 -10.29 14.79
N SER A 262 10.79 -11.06 15.70
CA SER A 262 12.21 -11.33 15.65
C SER A 262 12.44 -12.30 14.53
N TYR A 263 13.38 -11.92 13.69
CA TYR A 263 14.21 -12.63 12.73
C TYR A 263 13.66 -12.79 11.34
#